data_fdbb0997441d1b5f1c075f970db41f42
#
_entry.id   fdbb0997441d1b5f1c075f970db41f42
#
_cell.length_a   1.000
_cell.length_b   1.000
_cell.length_c   1.000
_cell.angle_alpha   90.00
_cell.angle_beta   90.00
_cell.angle_gamma   90.00
#
_symmetry.space_group_name_H-M   'P 1'
#
loop_
_entity.id
_entity.type
_entity.pdbx_description
1 polymer ?
#
loop_
_entity_poly.entity_id
_entity_poly.type
_entity_poly.pdbx_seq_one_letter_code
_entity_poly.pdbx_strand_id
1 'polypeptide(L)'
;MRAYSLLRRGVLDGLPFAVAVFEAGDTLTLFNEELVQLLPQAPRPGQMDLGKLIEALRAIVSDPEMLETRLREAMLDPPGAAEFEVALTDGGALAISATVLPIGAGARAVCLRDATGELHARRELEHRAMHDPLTGLPNRDLLMDRLSVALARLGRQGTGLGVLFIDLDGFKQINDAHGHAVGDELLVSIASRLRREVRDGDTVARYGGDEFVVLCEDLVHLDAAMPLAHRLASAIGQPVSAGDRLLAVQASVGVVVEQNPGTTAESLVTRADAEMYRVKQRER
;
A
#
# COMPACT_ATOMS: atom_id res chain seq x y z
N MET A 1 23.01 -40.99 -24.91
CA MET A 1 22.01 -39.92 -25.15
C MET A 1 20.80 -39.98 -24.19
N ARG A 2 20.12 -41.13 -24.00
CA ARG A 2 18.92 -41.21 -23.09
C ARG A 2 19.19 -40.87 -21.62
N ALA A 3 20.33 -41.25 -21.03
CA ALA A 3 20.65 -40.96 -19.63
C ALA A 3 20.89 -39.46 -19.38
N TYR A 4 21.49 -38.74 -20.33
CA TYR A 4 21.74 -37.30 -20.24
C TYR A 4 20.45 -36.49 -20.34
N SER A 5 19.48 -36.95 -21.13
CA SER A 5 18.16 -36.25 -21.21
C SER A 5 17.30 -36.47 -19.98
N LEU A 6 17.42 -37.63 -19.32
CA LEU A 6 16.72 -37.93 -18.05
C LEU A 6 17.31 -37.13 -16.88
N LEU A 7 18.65 -37.00 -16.81
CA LEU A 7 19.29 -36.20 -15.77
C LEU A 7 18.97 -34.71 -15.93
N ARG A 8 18.96 -34.17 -17.14
CA ARG A 8 18.57 -32.78 -17.43
C ARG A 8 17.12 -32.51 -17.05
N ARG A 9 16.22 -33.42 -17.30
CA ARG A 9 14.81 -33.29 -16.97
C ARG A 9 14.61 -33.32 -15.43
N GLY A 10 15.23 -34.27 -14.73
CA GLY A 10 15.12 -34.39 -13.29
C GLY A 10 15.67 -33.17 -12.51
N VAL A 11 16.70 -32.49 -13.04
CA VAL A 11 17.21 -31.26 -12.44
C VAL A 11 16.26 -30.09 -12.66
N LEU A 12 15.68 -29.93 -13.85
CA LEU A 12 14.74 -28.85 -14.17
C LEU A 12 13.41 -29.05 -13.46
N ASP A 13 12.90 -30.28 -13.37
CA ASP A 13 11.65 -30.60 -12.67
C ASP A 13 11.78 -30.47 -11.13
N GLY A 14 13.00 -30.39 -10.58
CA GLY A 14 13.26 -30.08 -9.18
C GLY A 14 13.32 -28.58 -8.85
N LEU A 15 13.20 -27.69 -9.83
CA LEU A 15 13.19 -26.24 -9.59
C LEU A 15 11.79 -25.79 -9.16
N PRO A 16 11.68 -24.94 -8.12
CA PRO A 16 10.39 -24.45 -7.60
C PRO A 16 9.82 -23.26 -8.41
N PHE A 17 10.10 -23.21 -9.70
CA PHE A 17 9.64 -22.18 -10.62
C PHE A 17 9.61 -22.71 -12.06
N ALA A 18 8.73 -22.12 -12.88
CA ALA A 18 8.62 -22.51 -14.27
C ALA A 18 9.83 -22.06 -15.10
N VAL A 19 10.33 -22.94 -15.96
CA VAL A 19 11.47 -22.67 -16.83
C VAL A 19 11.11 -23.04 -18.26
N ALA A 20 11.39 -22.10 -19.18
CA ALA A 20 11.30 -22.30 -20.62
C ALA A 20 12.64 -21.91 -21.27
N VAL A 21 13.25 -22.81 -22.05
CA VAL A 21 14.50 -22.55 -22.76
C VAL A 21 14.24 -22.56 -24.28
N PHE A 22 14.62 -21.49 -24.94
CA PHE A 22 14.47 -21.28 -26.38
C PHE A 22 15.85 -21.29 -27.05
N GLU A 23 15.95 -21.95 -28.19
CA GLU A 23 17.12 -21.86 -29.09
C GLU A 23 16.99 -20.68 -30.06
N ALA A 24 18.06 -20.45 -30.85
CA ALA A 24 18.03 -19.46 -31.91
C ALA A 24 16.88 -19.77 -32.89
N GLY A 25 15.95 -18.81 -33.05
CA GLY A 25 14.71 -19.00 -33.83
C GLY A 25 13.47 -19.20 -32.98
N ASP A 26 13.54 -18.88 -31.68
CA ASP A 26 12.43 -18.84 -30.73
C ASP A 26 11.70 -20.17 -30.49
N THR A 27 12.33 -21.30 -30.84
CA THR A 27 11.75 -22.63 -30.63
C THR A 27 12.02 -23.12 -29.20
N LEU A 28 10.99 -23.51 -28.49
CA LEU A 28 11.10 -24.10 -27.15
C LEU A 28 11.75 -25.47 -27.20
N THR A 29 12.90 -25.63 -26.56
CA THR A 29 13.67 -26.89 -26.54
C THR A 29 13.66 -27.60 -25.22
N LEU A 30 13.58 -26.83 -24.11
CA LEU A 30 13.51 -27.37 -22.76
C LEU A 30 12.49 -26.60 -21.93
N PHE A 31 11.80 -27.32 -21.03
CA PHE A 31 10.87 -26.75 -20.03
C PHE A 31 10.73 -27.76 -18.89
N ASN A 32 10.19 -27.32 -17.77
CA ASN A 32 9.92 -28.16 -16.62
C ASN A 32 8.41 -28.34 -16.36
N GLU A 33 8.10 -29.19 -15.39
CA GLU A 33 6.71 -29.51 -15.02
C GLU A 33 5.97 -28.29 -14.45
N GLU A 34 6.66 -27.38 -13.75
CA GLU A 34 6.11 -26.13 -13.23
C GLU A 34 5.56 -25.21 -14.35
N LEU A 35 6.20 -25.17 -15.51
CA LEU A 35 5.67 -24.43 -16.65
C LEU A 35 4.31 -24.98 -17.12
N VAL A 36 4.16 -26.32 -17.12
CA VAL A 36 2.91 -26.97 -17.50
C VAL A 36 1.80 -26.72 -16.50
N GLN A 37 2.13 -26.67 -15.22
CA GLN A 37 1.17 -26.35 -14.15
C GLN A 37 0.73 -24.89 -14.22
N LEU A 38 1.67 -23.98 -14.43
CA LEU A 38 1.40 -22.53 -14.54
C LEU A 38 0.54 -22.22 -15.78
N LEU A 39 0.79 -22.90 -16.90
CA LEU A 39 0.13 -22.67 -18.17
C LEU A 39 -0.49 -23.98 -18.73
N PRO A 40 -1.56 -24.50 -18.11
CA PRO A 40 -2.13 -25.80 -18.50
C PRO A 40 -2.69 -25.86 -19.92
N GLN A 41 -2.96 -24.69 -20.53
CA GLN A 41 -3.40 -24.60 -21.95
C GLN A 41 -2.25 -24.36 -22.92
N ALA A 42 -1.01 -24.25 -22.43
CA ALA A 42 0.15 -24.03 -23.30
C ALA A 42 0.39 -25.21 -24.24
N PRO A 43 0.81 -24.97 -25.49
CA PRO A 43 1.15 -26.01 -26.43
C PRO A 43 2.26 -26.93 -25.89
N ARG A 44 2.24 -28.21 -26.34
CA ARG A 44 3.26 -29.19 -25.96
C ARG A 44 4.63 -28.86 -26.57
N PRO A 45 5.73 -29.42 -26.02
CA PRO A 45 7.09 -29.24 -26.55
C PRO A 45 7.17 -29.48 -28.05
N GLY A 46 7.98 -28.69 -28.73
CA GLY A 46 8.12 -28.70 -30.21
C GLY A 46 6.98 -28.00 -30.95
N GLN A 47 5.95 -27.55 -30.27
CA GLN A 47 4.87 -26.72 -30.83
C GLN A 47 4.81 -25.34 -30.23
N MET A 48 5.58 -25.08 -29.17
CA MET A 48 5.67 -23.78 -28.50
C MET A 48 6.85 -22.98 -29.03
N ASP A 49 6.60 -21.74 -29.30
CA ASP A 49 7.59 -20.69 -29.54
C ASP A 49 7.38 -19.53 -28.54
N LEU A 50 8.25 -18.53 -28.58
CA LEU A 50 8.14 -17.37 -27.71
C LEU A 50 6.80 -16.63 -27.86
N GLY A 51 6.29 -16.55 -29.11
CA GLY A 51 5.01 -15.89 -29.38
C GLY A 51 3.85 -16.58 -28.65
N LYS A 52 3.82 -17.91 -28.71
CA LYS A 52 2.79 -18.71 -28.00
C LYS A 52 2.95 -18.68 -26.47
N LEU A 53 4.19 -18.59 -25.96
CA LEU A 53 4.40 -18.36 -24.55
C LEU A 53 3.81 -17.01 -24.13
N ILE A 54 4.08 -15.95 -24.88
CA ILE A 54 3.51 -14.62 -24.65
C ILE A 54 1.98 -14.69 -24.69
N GLU A 55 1.40 -15.34 -25.70
CA GLU A 55 -0.06 -15.49 -25.82
C GLU A 55 -0.68 -16.21 -24.62
N ALA A 56 -0.05 -17.28 -24.15
CA ALA A 56 -0.52 -18.00 -22.96
C ALA A 56 -0.43 -17.13 -21.68
N LEU A 57 0.63 -16.36 -21.52
CA LEU A 57 0.80 -15.43 -20.39
C LEU A 57 -0.18 -14.25 -20.45
N ARG A 58 -0.49 -13.72 -21.65
CA ARG A 58 -1.48 -12.64 -21.83
C ARG A 58 -2.84 -12.97 -21.24
N ALA A 59 -3.21 -14.23 -21.22
CA ALA A 59 -4.50 -14.68 -20.67
C ALA A 59 -4.62 -14.56 -19.14
N ILE A 60 -3.50 -14.48 -18.43
CA ILE A 60 -3.45 -14.50 -16.96
C ILE A 60 -2.90 -13.20 -16.34
N VAL A 61 -2.34 -12.27 -17.13
CA VAL A 61 -1.78 -11.02 -16.64
C VAL A 61 -2.74 -9.85 -16.79
N SER A 62 -2.65 -8.86 -15.89
CA SER A 62 -3.51 -7.67 -15.90
C SER A 62 -3.11 -6.65 -16.96
N ASP A 63 -1.83 -6.61 -17.34
CA ASP A 63 -1.28 -5.72 -18.40
C ASP A 63 -0.52 -6.55 -19.47
N PRO A 64 -1.25 -7.06 -20.48
CA PRO A 64 -0.66 -7.88 -21.54
C PRO A 64 0.32 -7.13 -22.44
N GLU A 65 0.14 -5.82 -22.62
CA GLU A 65 0.99 -5.02 -23.53
C GLU A 65 2.37 -4.76 -22.88
N MET A 66 2.37 -4.43 -21.60
CA MET A 66 3.59 -4.27 -20.81
C MET A 66 4.38 -5.59 -20.75
N LEU A 67 3.72 -6.72 -20.49
CA LEU A 67 4.34 -8.04 -20.50
C LEU A 67 5.04 -8.31 -21.85
N GLU A 68 4.32 -8.15 -22.97
CA GLU A 68 4.86 -8.44 -24.30
C GLU A 68 6.07 -7.56 -24.61
N THR A 69 5.97 -6.26 -24.36
CA THR A 69 7.05 -5.29 -24.56
C THR A 69 8.30 -5.69 -23.78
N ARG A 70 8.15 -5.89 -22.47
CA ARG A 70 9.27 -6.25 -21.58
C ARG A 70 9.91 -7.59 -21.92
N LEU A 71 9.09 -8.60 -22.24
CA LEU A 71 9.61 -9.91 -22.56
C LEU A 71 10.32 -9.92 -23.91
N ARG A 72 9.81 -9.22 -24.92
CA ARG A 72 10.49 -9.06 -26.21
C ARG A 72 11.80 -8.28 -26.08
N GLU A 73 11.81 -7.17 -25.34
CA GLU A 73 13.04 -6.42 -25.06
C GLU A 73 14.09 -7.31 -24.39
N ALA A 74 13.71 -8.06 -23.36
CA ALA A 74 14.60 -8.97 -22.64
C ALA A 74 15.16 -10.10 -23.53
N MET A 75 14.45 -10.46 -24.59
CA MET A 75 14.87 -11.51 -25.53
C MET A 75 15.66 -10.98 -26.72
N LEU A 76 15.61 -9.69 -27.04
CA LEU A 76 16.27 -9.11 -28.22
C LEU A 76 17.69 -8.65 -27.98
N ASP A 77 18.03 -8.19 -26.78
CA ASP A 77 19.33 -7.60 -26.48
C ASP A 77 19.95 -8.21 -25.22
N PRO A 78 21.02 -8.98 -25.35
CA PRO A 78 21.73 -9.49 -24.21
C PRO A 78 22.91 -8.60 -23.85
N PRO A 79 22.85 -7.86 -22.74
CA PRO A 79 23.75 -8.23 -21.69
C PRO A 79 23.10 -8.16 -20.31
N GLY A 80 22.74 -9.30 -19.78
CA GLY A 80 22.26 -9.41 -18.42
C GLY A 80 20.84 -9.97 -18.33
N ALA A 81 20.55 -10.64 -17.22
CA ALA A 81 19.20 -11.07 -16.92
C ALA A 81 18.28 -9.87 -16.79
N ALA A 82 17.24 -9.78 -17.58
CA ALA A 82 16.15 -8.86 -17.34
C ALA A 82 15.20 -9.51 -16.34
N GLU A 83 14.92 -8.83 -15.25
CA GLU A 83 13.94 -9.26 -14.23
C GLU A 83 12.86 -8.19 -14.08
N PHE A 84 11.61 -8.61 -14.09
CA PHE A 84 10.46 -7.73 -13.89
C PHE A 84 9.28 -8.50 -13.32
N GLU A 85 8.39 -7.79 -12.63
CA GLU A 85 7.16 -8.36 -12.08
C GLU A 85 5.97 -7.94 -12.93
N VAL A 86 4.99 -8.84 -13.07
CA VAL A 86 3.69 -8.56 -13.68
C VAL A 86 2.57 -8.95 -12.73
N ALA A 87 1.53 -8.12 -12.66
CA ALA A 87 0.34 -8.43 -11.88
C ALA A 87 -0.51 -9.46 -12.63
N LEU A 88 -1.06 -10.44 -11.91
CA LEU A 88 -2.01 -11.41 -12.41
C LEU A 88 -3.44 -10.90 -12.30
N THR A 89 -4.33 -11.41 -13.14
CA THR A 89 -5.76 -11.03 -13.15
C THR A 89 -6.52 -11.45 -11.89
N ASP A 90 -6.00 -12.43 -11.15
CA ASP A 90 -6.54 -12.90 -9.86
C ASP A 90 -6.01 -12.11 -8.63
N GLY A 91 -5.18 -11.09 -8.86
CA GLY A 91 -4.58 -10.27 -7.80
C GLY A 91 -3.20 -10.75 -7.34
N GLY A 92 -2.70 -11.86 -7.86
CA GLY A 92 -1.34 -12.36 -7.65
C GLY A 92 -0.29 -11.59 -8.43
N ALA A 93 0.94 -12.06 -8.37
CA ALA A 93 2.07 -11.53 -9.12
C ALA A 93 2.98 -12.65 -9.65
N LEU A 94 3.55 -12.43 -10.84
CA LEU A 94 4.51 -13.30 -11.47
C LEU A 94 5.82 -12.55 -11.68
N ALA A 95 6.90 -13.03 -11.07
CA ALA A 95 8.25 -12.56 -11.37
C ALA A 95 8.78 -13.29 -12.60
N ILE A 96 9.20 -12.55 -13.60
CA ILE A 96 9.71 -13.06 -14.87
C ILE A 96 11.17 -12.66 -14.98
N SER A 97 12.05 -13.63 -15.21
CA SER A 97 13.44 -13.37 -15.57
C SER A 97 13.78 -14.00 -16.93
N ALA A 98 14.45 -13.25 -17.77
CA ALA A 98 14.93 -13.72 -19.04
C ALA A 98 16.46 -13.56 -19.10
N THR A 99 17.19 -14.62 -19.49
CA THR A 99 18.65 -14.61 -19.55
C THR A 99 19.15 -15.38 -20.79
N VAL A 100 20.29 -14.95 -21.30
CA VAL A 100 21.00 -15.71 -22.35
C VAL A 100 21.87 -16.76 -21.69
N LEU A 101 21.72 -18.00 -22.12
CA LEU A 101 22.53 -19.10 -21.63
C LEU A 101 23.87 -19.19 -22.40
N PRO A 102 24.98 -19.47 -21.73
CA PRO A 102 26.29 -19.63 -22.39
C PRO A 102 26.44 -20.98 -23.09
N ILE A 103 25.35 -21.48 -23.70
CA ILE A 103 25.26 -22.79 -24.32
C ILE A 103 24.71 -22.63 -25.75
N GLY A 104 25.44 -23.13 -26.74
CA GLY A 104 24.99 -23.09 -28.15
C GLY A 104 24.99 -21.67 -28.76
N ALA A 105 24.32 -21.50 -29.87
CA ALA A 105 24.24 -20.23 -30.59
C ALA A 105 23.12 -19.36 -30.06
N GLY A 106 23.27 -18.85 -28.82
CA GLY A 106 22.34 -17.84 -28.28
C GLY A 106 21.05 -18.40 -27.69
N ALA A 107 21.10 -19.54 -26.99
CA ALA A 107 19.98 -20.08 -26.25
C ALA A 107 19.56 -19.11 -25.13
N ARG A 108 18.25 -18.99 -24.89
CA ARG A 108 17.66 -18.08 -23.93
C ARG A 108 16.74 -18.84 -22.97
N ALA A 109 16.82 -18.51 -21.67
CA ALA A 109 15.92 -19.04 -20.68
C ALA A 109 14.96 -17.96 -20.20
N VAL A 110 13.70 -18.31 -20.10
CA VAL A 110 12.67 -17.53 -19.41
C VAL A 110 12.27 -18.32 -18.17
N CYS A 111 12.43 -17.72 -17.01
CA CYS A 111 11.99 -18.27 -15.73
C CYS A 111 10.80 -17.48 -15.24
N LEU A 112 9.76 -18.19 -14.78
CA LEU A 112 8.52 -17.61 -14.27
C LEU A 112 8.32 -18.12 -12.85
N ARG A 113 8.29 -17.22 -11.88
CA ARG A 113 8.16 -17.57 -10.45
C ARG A 113 6.91 -16.88 -9.88
N ASP A 114 6.11 -17.63 -9.17
CA ASP A 114 5.03 -17.03 -8.39
C ASP A 114 5.64 -16.11 -7.31
N ALA A 115 5.34 -14.83 -7.40
CA ALA A 115 5.78 -13.77 -6.50
C ALA A 115 4.62 -13.23 -5.64
N THR A 116 3.46 -13.89 -5.67
CA THR A 116 2.25 -13.45 -4.96
C THR A 116 2.49 -13.29 -3.47
N GLY A 117 3.15 -14.26 -2.85
CA GLY A 117 3.48 -14.21 -1.42
C GLY A 117 4.41 -13.04 -1.07
N GLU A 118 5.41 -12.77 -1.91
CA GLU A 118 6.35 -11.66 -1.73
C GLU A 118 5.65 -10.30 -1.91
N LEU A 119 4.77 -10.19 -2.91
CA LEU A 119 3.96 -9.00 -3.14
C LEU A 119 3.02 -8.72 -1.95
N HIS A 120 2.35 -9.76 -1.45
CA HIS A 120 1.47 -9.61 -0.29
C HIS A 120 2.26 -9.21 0.97
N ALA A 121 3.40 -9.85 1.24
CA ALA A 121 4.25 -9.50 2.37
C ALA A 121 4.79 -8.07 2.25
N ARG A 122 5.20 -7.64 1.06
CA ARG A 122 5.64 -6.26 0.81
C ARG A 122 4.52 -5.26 1.06
N ARG A 123 3.31 -5.50 0.50
CA ARG A 123 2.14 -4.63 0.72
C ARG A 123 1.74 -4.55 2.19
N GLU A 124 1.80 -5.68 2.90
CA GLU A 124 1.51 -5.73 4.32
C GLU A 124 2.54 -4.93 5.14
N LEU A 125 3.84 -5.04 4.79
CA LEU A 125 4.88 -4.24 5.42
C LEU A 125 4.71 -2.74 5.15
N GLU A 126 4.41 -2.36 3.90
CA GLU A 126 4.11 -0.99 3.51
C GLU A 126 2.87 -0.47 4.26
N HIS A 127 1.81 -1.27 4.35
CA HIS A 127 0.61 -0.91 5.09
C HIS A 127 0.89 -0.71 6.58
N ARG A 128 1.63 -1.62 7.22
CA ARG A 128 2.03 -1.50 8.64
C ARG A 128 2.97 -0.31 8.88
N ALA A 129 3.83 0.01 7.93
CA ALA A 129 4.71 1.17 8.04
C ALA A 129 3.95 2.51 7.97
N MET A 130 2.79 2.55 7.30
CA MET A 130 2.02 3.75 7.02
C MET A 130 0.73 3.89 7.86
N HIS A 131 0.35 2.84 8.62
CA HIS A 131 -0.89 2.86 9.42
C HIS A 131 -0.62 2.50 10.87
N ASP A 132 -1.43 3.05 11.77
CA ASP A 132 -1.43 2.71 13.19
C ASP A 132 -2.02 1.30 13.39
N PRO A 133 -1.30 0.36 14.01
CA PRO A 133 -1.73 -1.04 14.10
C PRO A 133 -2.96 -1.24 15.02
N LEU A 134 -3.23 -0.33 15.94
CA LEU A 134 -4.37 -0.42 16.84
C LEU A 134 -5.67 0.05 16.16
N THR A 135 -5.63 1.21 15.52
CA THR A 135 -6.83 1.88 15.00
C THR A 135 -7.05 1.67 13.51
N GLY A 136 -6.03 1.20 12.78
CA GLY A 136 -6.04 1.08 11.32
C GLY A 136 -6.06 2.43 10.58
N LEU A 137 -5.97 3.54 11.27
CA LEU A 137 -5.87 4.86 10.67
C LEU A 137 -4.46 5.10 10.08
N PRO A 138 -4.30 6.00 9.12
CA PRO A 138 -3.01 6.58 8.79
C PRO A 138 -2.22 6.94 10.04
N ASN A 139 -0.93 6.59 10.06
CA ASN A 139 -0.03 7.00 11.11
C ASN A 139 0.53 8.42 10.83
N ARG A 140 1.43 8.89 11.69
CA ARG A 140 2.09 10.17 11.53
C ARG A 140 2.82 10.32 10.19
N ASP A 141 3.52 9.29 9.76
CA ASP A 141 4.33 9.35 8.54
C ASP A 141 3.46 9.49 7.29
N LEU A 142 2.38 8.70 7.19
CA LEU A 142 1.42 8.82 6.08
C LEU A 142 0.67 10.16 6.12
N LEU A 143 0.35 10.68 7.30
CA LEU A 143 -0.25 12.01 7.44
C LEU A 143 0.69 13.10 6.88
N MET A 144 1.97 13.07 7.26
CA MET A 144 2.96 14.06 6.83
C MET A 144 3.19 14.04 5.33
N ASP A 145 3.23 12.84 4.74
CA ASP A 145 3.30 12.66 3.28
C ASP A 145 2.08 13.30 2.59
N ARG A 146 0.87 12.92 3.01
CA ARG A 146 -0.38 13.47 2.44
C ARG A 146 -0.46 14.98 2.59
N LEU A 147 -0.09 15.51 3.75
CA LEU A 147 -0.09 16.94 4.01
C LEU A 147 0.90 17.68 3.09
N SER A 148 2.07 17.10 2.85
CA SER A 148 3.07 17.67 1.93
C SER A 148 2.56 17.70 0.48
N VAL A 149 1.89 16.63 0.05
CA VAL A 149 1.25 16.55 -1.28
C VAL A 149 0.11 17.56 -1.41
N ALA A 150 -0.74 17.70 -0.38
CA ALA A 150 -1.84 18.65 -0.37
C ALA A 150 -1.33 20.10 -0.41
N LEU A 151 -0.29 20.45 0.37
CA LEU A 151 0.36 21.76 0.33
C LEU A 151 0.93 22.09 -1.04
N ALA A 152 1.55 21.12 -1.72
CA ALA A 152 2.06 21.33 -3.09
C ALA A 152 0.96 21.59 -4.14
N ARG A 153 -0.28 21.21 -3.85
CA ARG A 153 -1.46 21.45 -4.71
C ARG A 153 -2.14 22.78 -4.43
N LEU A 154 -2.02 23.32 -3.21
CA LEU A 154 -2.71 24.53 -2.75
C LEU A 154 -2.61 25.72 -3.70
N GLY A 155 -1.40 25.97 -4.26
CA GLY A 155 -1.17 27.13 -5.16
C GLY A 155 -1.86 27.05 -6.51
N ARG A 156 -2.49 25.92 -6.86
CA ARG A 156 -3.08 25.70 -8.20
C ARG A 156 -4.61 25.83 -8.23
N GLN A 157 -5.29 25.67 -7.09
CA GLN A 157 -6.76 25.53 -7.04
C GLN A 157 -7.49 26.67 -6.35
N GLY A 158 -6.77 27.59 -5.67
CA GLY A 158 -7.41 28.71 -4.95
C GLY A 158 -8.25 28.27 -3.73
N THR A 159 -8.09 27.02 -3.29
CA THR A 159 -8.75 26.44 -2.12
C THR A 159 -7.84 26.52 -0.90
N GLY A 160 -8.38 26.27 0.29
CA GLY A 160 -7.61 26.18 1.54
C GLY A 160 -7.40 24.75 1.98
N LEU A 161 -6.50 24.58 2.94
CA LEU A 161 -6.20 23.33 3.64
C LEU A 161 -6.46 23.51 5.12
N GLY A 162 -7.24 22.62 5.74
CA GLY A 162 -7.49 22.61 7.19
C GLY A 162 -6.73 21.50 7.88
N VAL A 163 -6.09 21.82 9.02
CA VAL A 163 -5.53 20.83 9.93
C VAL A 163 -6.17 21.00 11.30
N LEU A 164 -6.76 19.91 11.81
CA LEU A 164 -7.36 19.84 13.12
C LEU A 164 -6.52 18.88 13.96
N PHE A 165 -5.93 19.38 15.05
CA PHE A 165 -5.20 18.58 16.02
C PHE A 165 -6.12 18.29 17.22
N ILE A 166 -6.25 17.03 17.60
CA ILE A 166 -7.22 16.52 18.56
C ILE A 166 -6.47 15.75 19.65
N ASP A 167 -6.71 16.08 20.91
CA ASP A 167 -6.17 15.39 22.09
C ASP A 167 -7.35 14.96 22.99
N LEU A 168 -7.33 13.70 23.46
CA LEU A 168 -8.37 13.16 24.33
C LEU A 168 -8.13 13.53 25.78
N ASP A 169 -9.01 14.34 26.36
CA ASP A 169 -8.85 14.85 27.72
C ASP A 169 -9.02 13.74 28.76
N GLY A 170 -7.99 13.58 29.60
CA GLY A 170 -8.03 12.61 30.69
C GLY A 170 -7.84 11.15 30.26
N PHE A 171 -7.43 10.86 29.03
CA PHE A 171 -7.24 9.48 28.54
C PHE A 171 -6.28 8.67 29.42
N LYS A 172 -5.20 9.29 29.92
CA LYS A 172 -4.30 8.62 30.87
C LYS A 172 -5.04 8.16 32.15
N GLN A 173 -5.96 8.98 32.66
CA GLN A 173 -6.76 8.63 33.88
C GLN A 173 -7.68 7.43 33.58
N ILE A 174 -8.19 7.30 32.36
CA ILE A 174 -8.97 6.14 31.93
C ILE A 174 -8.11 4.88 31.92
N ASN A 175 -6.89 4.95 31.36
CA ASN A 175 -5.93 3.84 31.40
C ASN A 175 -5.56 3.44 32.82
N ASP A 176 -5.27 4.42 33.69
CA ASP A 176 -4.89 4.18 35.07
C ASP A 176 -6.04 3.54 35.89
N ALA A 177 -7.29 3.91 35.60
CA ALA A 177 -8.47 3.42 36.31
C ALA A 177 -9.01 2.07 35.75
N HIS A 178 -8.85 1.82 34.45
CA HIS A 178 -9.54 0.73 33.77
C HIS A 178 -8.62 -0.23 33.02
N GLY A 179 -7.32 0.09 32.94
CA GLY A 179 -6.30 -0.69 32.23
C GLY A 179 -6.21 -0.32 30.74
N HIS A 180 -5.05 -0.63 30.15
CA HIS A 180 -4.73 -0.30 28.77
C HIS A 180 -5.68 -0.94 27.75
N ALA A 181 -6.17 -2.16 28.01
CA ALA A 181 -7.09 -2.84 27.07
C ALA A 181 -8.39 -2.03 26.87
N VAL A 182 -8.93 -1.43 27.94
CA VAL A 182 -10.12 -0.55 27.88
C VAL A 182 -9.81 0.75 27.14
N GLY A 183 -8.61 1.30 27.37
CA GLY A 183 -8.13 2.47 26.62
C GLY A 183 -7.97 2.20 25.14
N ASP A 184 -7.47 1.03 24.77
CA ASP A 184 -7.32 0.61 23.38
C ASP A 184 -8.68 0.46 22.67
N GLU A 185 -9.67 -0.17 23.32
CA GLU A 185 -11.05 -0.23 22.81
C GLU A 185 -11.66 1.16 22.61
N LEU A 186 -11.41 2.09 23.55
CA LEU A 186 -11.85 3.48 23.44
C LEU A 186 -11.22 4.16 22.22
N LEU A 187 -9.90 4.03 22.02
CA LEU A 187 -9.18 4.59 20.87
C LEU A 187 -9.72 4.06 19.54
N VAL A 188 -9.95 2.76 19.43
CA VAL A 188 -10.54 2.12 18.23
C VAL A 188 -11.94 2.67 17.95
N SER A 189 -12.76 2.82 18.99
CA SER A 189 -14.11 3.37 18.83
C SER A 189 -14.07 4.82 18.36
N ILE A 190 -13.22 5.65 18.96
CA ILE A 190 -13.04 7.06 18.58
C ILE A 190 -12.53 7.17 17.15
N ALA A 191 -11.53 6.39 16.77
CA ALA A 191 -11.00 6.35 15.40
C ALA A 191 -12.11 6.05 14.38
N SER A 192 -12.97 5.07 14.67
CA SER A 192 -14.12 4.72 13.83
C SER A 192 -15.13 5.88 13.72
N ARG A 193 -15.39 6.61 14.81
CA ARG A 193 -16.28 7.78 14.81
C ARG A 193 -15.71 8.92 13.98
N LEU A 194 -14.45 9.27 14.22
CA LEU A 194 -13.78 10.33 13.48
C LEU A 194 -13.82 10.07 11.98
N ARG A 195 -13.57 8.82 11.55
CA ARG A 195 -13.60 8.44 10.14
C ARG A 195 -14.98 8.59 9.50
N ARG A 196 -16.07 8.41 10.26
CA ARG A 196 -17.45 8.60 9.76
C ARG A 196 -17.86 10.06 9.64
N GLU A 197 -17.21 10.94 10.41
CA GLU A 197 -17.53 12.36 10.44
C GLU A 197 -16.82 13.17 9.35
N VAL A 198 -15.84 12.60 8.68
CA VAL A 198 -15.11 13.24 7.59
C VAL A 198 -15.57 12.69 6.24
N ARG A 199 -15.38 13.45 5.17
CA ARG A 199 -15.66 13.01 3.81
C ARG A 199 -14.50 12.16 3.24
N ASP A 200 -14.73 11.47 2.12
CA ASP A 200 -13.74 10.58 1.51
C ASP A 200 -12.41 11.28 1.12
N GLY A 201 -12.45 12.57 0.80
CA GLY A 201 -11.25 13.36 0.47
C GLY A 201 -10.44 13.81 1.67
N ASP A 202 -10.97 13.70 2.91
CA ASP A 202 -10.27 14.10 4.11
C ASP A 202 -9.46 12.92 4.69
N THR A 203 -8.40 13.22 5.42
CA THR A 203 -7.59 12.20 6.10
C THR A 203 -7.75 12.32 7.61
N VAL A 204 -8.09 11.22 8.28
CA VAL A 204 -7.98 11.07 9.73
C VAL A 204 -6.76 10.21 10.02
N ALA A 205 -5.87 10.68 10.89
CA ALA A 205 -4.66 9.99 11.30
C ALA A 205 -4.57 9.89 12.83
N ARG A 206 -3.97 8.82 13.33
CA ARG A 206 -3.51 8.78 14.72
C ARG A 206 -2.06 9.26 14.76
N TYR A 207 -1.86 10.41 15.42
CA TYR A 207 -0.55 11.06 15.45
C TYR A 207 0.38 10.45 16.51
N GLY A 208 -0.17 10.02 17.64
CA GLY A 208 0.53 9.30 18.70
C GLY A 208 -0.35 9.19 19.95
N GLY A 209 -0.17 8.16 20.76
CA GLY A 209 -0.90 8.02 22.02
C GLY A 209 -2.41 8.23 21.90
N ASP A 210 -2.91 9.29 22.48
CA ASP A 210 -4.29 9.78 22.47
C ASP A 210 -4.53 10.97 21.53
N GLU A 211 -3.59 11.23 20.62
CA GLU A 211 -3.63 12.34 19.69
C GLU A 211 -4.07 11.89 18.29
N PHE A 212 -5.01 12.62 17.71
CA PHE A 212 -5.48 12.45 16.34
C PHE A 212 -5.32 13.74 15.55
N VAL A 213 -5.11 13.60 14.24
CA VAL A 213 -5.06 14.76 13.34
C VAL A 213 -5.99 14.50 12.17
N VAL A 214 -6.77 15.53 11.81
CA VAL A 214 -7.62 15.52 10.63
C VAL A 214 -7.08 16.52 9.63
N LEU A 215 -6.85 16.07 8.41
CA LEU A 215 -6.47 16.87 7.27
C LEU A 215 -7.70 17.04 6.37
N CYS A 216 -8.12 18.28 6.15
CA CYS A 216 -9.21 18.65 5.25
C CYS A 216 -8.63 19.30 4.01
N GLU A 217 -8.75 18.62 2.87
CA GLU A 217 -8.28 19.15 1.59
C GLU A 217 -9.39 19.98 0.91
N ASP A 218 -9.02 20.82 -0.03
CA ASP A 218 -9.93 21.58 -0.91
C ASP A 218 -11.04 22.35 -0.17
N LEU A 219 -10.67 23.09 0.88
CA LEU A 219 -11.59 23.97 1.59
C LEU A 219 -11.93 25.20 0.72
N VAL A 220 -13.13 25.20 0.15
CA VAL A 220 -13.66 26.37 -0.62
C VAL A 220 -13.97 27.52 0.35
N HIS A 221 -14.50 27.18 1.54
CA HIS A 221 -14.80 28.13 2.60
C HIS A 221 -13.91 27.84 3.80
N LEU A 222 -13.08 28.81 4.18
CA LEU A 222 -12.08 28.64 5.26
C LEU A 222 -12.73 28.48 6.64
N ASP A 223 -13.93 28.99 6.82
CA ASP A 223 -14.73 28.85 8.03
C ASP A 223 -15.36 27.44 8.17
N ALA A 224 -15.34 26.62 7.12
CA ALA A 224 -15.90 25.26 7.17
C ALA A 224 -15.14 24.32 8.13
N ALA A 225 -13.89 24.62 8.49
CA ALA A 225 -13.10 23.82 9.42
C ALA A 225 -13.64 23.87 10.86
N MET A 226 -14.19 24.99 11.32
CA MET A 226 -14.72 25.12 12.67
C MET A 226 -15.97 24.26 12.92
N PRO A 227 -17.00 24.27 12.04
CA PRO A 227 -18.14 23.35 12.19
C PRO A 227 -17.73 21.88 12.21
N LEU A 228 -16.72 21.49 11.43
CA LEU A 228 -16.17 20.16 11.48
C LEU A 228 -15.52 19.86 12.84
N ALA A 229 -14.72 20.76 13.37
CA ALA A 229 -14.11 20.60 14.70
C ALA A 229 -15.17 20.37 15.79
N HIS A 230 -16.25 21.16 15.81
CA HIS A 230 -17.35 20.98 16.76
C HIS A 230 -18.06 19.64 16.59
N ARG A 231 -18.27 19.19 15.34
CA ARG A 231 -18.89 17.91 15.05
C ARG A 231 -18.01 16.74 15.50
N LEU A 232 -16.70 16.81 15.27
CA LEU A 232 -15.72 15.81 15.73
C LEU A 232 -15.68 15.75 17.26
N ALA A 233 -15.57 16.88 17.94
CA ALA A 233 -15.58 16.94 19.41
C ALA A 233 -16.88 16.36 19.99
N SER A 234 -18.03 16.69 19.40
CA SER A 234 -19.33 16.14 19.80
C SER A 234 -19.40 14.61 19.59
N ALA A 235 -18.88 14.11 18.48
CA ALA A 235 -18.85 12.68 18.18
C ALA A 235 -17.93 11.91 19.17
N ILE A 236 -16.79 12.49 19.53
CA ILE A 236 -15.88 11.93 20.54
C ILE A 236 -16.58 11.88 21.91
N GLY A 237 -17.26 12.95 22.29
CA GLY A 237 -17.94 13.08 23.59
C GLY A 237 -19.10 12.10 23.80
N GLN A 238 -19.59 11.41 22.76
CA GLN A 238 -20.61 10.38 22.90
C GLN A 238 -20.09 9.17 23.68
N PRO A 239 -20.88 8.58 24.59
CA PRO A 239 -20.44 7.42 25.34
C PRO A 239 -20.00 6.25 24.45
N VAL A 240 -18.92 5.55 24.83
CA VAL A 240 -18.34 4.38 24.17
C VAL A 240 -18.52 3.17 25.08
N SER A 241 -19.01 2.07 24.54
CA SER A 241 -18.95 0.77 25.21
C SER A 241 -17.54 0.19 25.08
N ALA A 242 -16.84 0.03 26.19
CA ALA A 242 -15.53 -0.58 26.27
C ALA A 242 -15.55 -1.65 27.38
N GLY A 243 -15.45 -2.92 26.99
CA GLY A 243 -15.77 -4.04 27.84
C GLY A 243 -17.23 -3.95 28.36
N ASP A 244 -17.44 -4.14 29.67
CA ASP A 244 -18.74 -4.05 30.34
C ASP A 244 -19.10 -2.61 30.79
N ARG A 245 -18.44 -1.60 30.26
CA ARG A 245 -18.55 -0.21 30.75
C ARG A 245 -18.94 0.75 29.64
N LEU A 246 -19.63 1.82 30.05
CA LEU A 246 -19.93 2.96 29.23
C LEU A 246 -19.01 4.11 29.66
N LEU A 247 -18.10 4.51 28.82
CA LEU A 247 -17.10 5.57 29.06
C LEU A 247 -17.41 6.77 28.18
N ALA A 248 -17.19 7.97 28.71
CA ALA A 248 -17.22 9.21 27.95
C ALA A 248 -15.88 9.94 28.14
N VAL A 249 -15.37 10.48 27.05
CA VAL A 249 -14.14 11.26 27.02
C VAL A 249 -14.42 12.56 26.26
N GLN A 250 -13.85 13.66 26.72
CA GLN A 250 -13.86 14.93 25.99
C GLN A 250 -12.62 15.02 25.10
N ALA A 251 -12.60 15.97 24.18
CA ALA A 251 -11.45 16.23 23.34
C ALA A 251 -11.24 17.72 23.14
N SER A 252 -10.01 18.16 23.31
CA SER A 252 -9.55 19.49 22.94
C SER A 252 -9.14 19.50 21.48
N VAL A 253 -9.68 20.43 20.68
CA VAL A 253 -9.45 20.49 19.22
C VAL A 253 -8.85 21.84 18.83
N GLY A 254 -7.63 21.82 18.27
CA GLY A 254 -6.99 22.97 17.65
C GLY A 254 -7.20 22.98 16.14
N VAL A 255 -7.55 24.13 15.58
CA VAL A 255 -7.86 24.28 14.16
C VAL A 255 -6.94 25.31 13.52
N VAL A 256 -6.30 24.94 12.42
CA VAL A 256 -5.53 25.85 11.58
C VAL A 256 -5.97 25.67 10.13
N VAL A 257 -6.13 26.79 9.43
CA VAL A 257 -6.40 26.81 7.99
C VAL A 257 -5.25 27.52 7.30
N GLU A 258 -4.82 26.96 6.18
CA GLU A 258 -3.68 27.44 5.40
C GLU A 258 -4.06 27.63 3.93
N GLN A 259 -3.57 28.73 3.33
CA GLN A 259 -3.70 29.02 1.90
C GLN A 259 -2.35 29.28 1.24
N ASN A 260 -1.30 29.42 2.02
CA ASN A 260 0.03 29.69 1.52
C ASN A 260 0.76 28.38 1.16
N PRO A 261 1.08 28.16 -0.13
CA PRO A 261 1.81 26.96 -0.57
C PRO A 261 3.27 26.91 -0.09
N GLY A 262 3.80 28.00 0.48
CA GLY A 262 5.15 28.04 1.06
C GLY A 262 5.24 27.52 2.50
N THR A 263 4.12 27.14 3.13
CA THR A 263 4.10 26.56 4.46
C THR A 263 4.56 25.09 4.41
N THR A 264 5.33 24.65 5.42
CA THR A 264 5.72 23.23 5.55
C THR A 264 4.69 22.46 6.37
N ALA A 265 4.63 21.14 6.12
CA ALA A 265 3.74 20.22 6.83
C ALA A 265 3.98 20.26 8.36
N GLU A 266 5.26 20.25 8.78
CA GLU A 266 5.65 20.30 10.19
C GLU A 266 5.20 21.60 10.86
N SER A 267 5.37 22.74 10.16
CA SER A 267 4.94 24.04 10.68
C SER A 267 3.42 24.08 10.90
N LEU A 268 2.66 23.50 9.96
CA LEU A 268 1.21 23.51 10.02
C LEU A 268 0.69 22.64 11.17
N VAL A 269 1.23 21.44 11.34
CA VAL A 269 0.89 20.55 12.45
C VAL A 269 1.27 21.19 13.80
N THR A 270 2.47 21.78 13.90
CA THR A 270 2.91 22.46 15.13
C THR A 270 1.99 23.63 15.51
N ARG A 271 1.49 24.37 14.54
CA ARG A 271 0.51 25.45 14.78
C ARG A 271 -0.83 24.90 15.25
N ALA A 272 -1.30 23.80 14.67
CA ALA A 272 -2.55 23.16 15.06
C ALA A 272 -2.46 22.57 16.49
N ASP A 273 -1.34 21.95 16.86
CA ASP A 273 -1.04 21.50 18.22
C ASP A 273 -1.05 22.68 19.22
N ALA A 274 -0.38 23.80 18.89
CA ALA A 274 -0.39 24.98 19.75
C ALA A 274 -1.81 25.56 19.96
N GLU A 275 -2.67 25.54 18.95
CA GLU A 275 -4.08 25.95 19.10
C GLU A 275 -4.86 24.96 19.96
N MET A 276 -4.68 23.67 19.81
CA MET A 276 -5.28 22.63 20.65
C MET A 276 -4.89 22.84 22.12
N TYR A 277 -3.60 23.07 22.38
CA TYR A 277 -3.13 23.32 23.74
C TYR A 277 -3.75 24.58 24.38
N ARG A 278 -4.00 25.65 23.61
CA ARG A 278 -4.72 26.83 24.05
C ARG A 278 -6.18 26.54 24.44
N VAL A 279 -6.87 25.71 23.64
CA VAL A 279 -8.23 25.24 23.96
C VAL A 279 -8.21 24.47 25.29
N LYS A 280 -7.30 23.50 25.42
CA LYS A 280 -7.14 22.65 26.59
C LYS A 280 -6.87 23.45 27.90
N GLN A 281 -6.16 24.57 27.78
CA GLN A 281 -5.94 25.46 28.95
C GLN A 281 -7.16 26.28 29.38
N ARG A 282 -8.09 26.59 28.46
CA ARG A 282 -9.29 27.37 28.73
C ARG A 282 -10.42 26.56 29.39
N GLU A 283 -10.39 25.25 29.18
CA GLU A 283 -11.41 24.31 29.67
C GLU A 283 -11.04 23.68 31.02
N ARG A 284 -9.84 23.94 31.53
CA ARG A 284 -9.37 23.57 32.87
C ARG A 284 -9.64 24.68 33.88
#